data_75f7cb7445d6975dabe659a09d959ab2
#
_entry.id   75f7cb7445d6975dabe659a09d959ab2
#
_cell.length_a   1.000
_cell.length_b   1.000
_cell.length_c   1.000
_cell.angle_alpha   90.00
_cell.angle_beta   90.00
_cell.angle_gamma   90.00
#
_symmetry.space_group_name_H-M   'P 1'
#
loop_
_entity.id
_entity.type
_entity.pdbx_description
1 polymer ?
#
loop_
_entity_poly.entity_id
_entity_poly.type
_entity_poly.pdbx_seq_one_letter_code
_entity_poly.pdbx_strand_id
1 'polypeptide(L)'
;MLTHEQVQAAISARLDGEEPQLAPDVIDAHLSGCPECTAFRDKAAALSHSLSQVQPAGQPPRDLSEVILAGVEPEWQRASSARQASVALARISLGVLSVVFLVWAVAVVVSASGLTTTGSEGILVEGADPERARLLMEAAALRFGLASGLGFAAWRPASAPGLLPVACTMFAFLCGFTMRDFALGTVGAGQIYILVATGLAAVSLGWAWAADRGFVLRDVYRALTASPR
;
A
#
# COMPACT_ATOMS: atom_id res chain seq x y z
N MET A 1 -29.24 23.69 -23.77
CA MET A 1 -29.69 23.17 -25.07
C MET A 1 -29.23 21.73 -25.17
N LEU A 2 -30.13 20.82 -25.52
CA LEU A 2 -29.79 19.42 -25.78
C LEU A 2 -28.98 19.34 -27.08
N THR A 3 -27.83 18.63 -27.03
CA THR A 3 -27.04 18.39 -28.22
C THR A 3 -27.49 17.10 -28.92
N HIS A 4 -27.32 17.04 -30.24
CA HIS A 4 -27.64 15.81 -31.00
C HIS A 4 -26.93 14.57 -30.47
N GLU A 5 -25.66 14.71 -30.02
CA GLU A 5 -24.88 13.60 -29.43
C GLU A 5 -25.52 13.04 -28.16
N GLN A 6 -26.05 13.92 -27.29
CA GLN A 6 -26.74 13.45 -26.07
C GLN A 6 -28.03 12.68 -26.39
N VAL A 7 -28.78 13.13 -27.40
CA VAL A 7 -29.99 12.45 -27.82
C VAL A 7 -29.67 11.12 -28.53
N GLN A 8 -28.64 11.07 -29.38
CA GLN A 8 -28.20 9.84 -30.03
C GLN A 8 -27.69 8.82 -29.04
N ALA A 9 -26.93 9.21 -28.00
CA ALA A 9 -26.49 8.34 -26.92
C ALA A 9 -27.68 7.76 -26.15
N ALA A 10 -28.70 8.59 -25.85
CA ALA A 10 -29.91 8.14 -25.19
C ALA A 10 -30.76 7.19 -26.04
N ILE A 11 -30.80 7.39 -27.36
CA ILE A 11 -31.47 6.48 -28.32
C ILE A 11 -30.73 5.12 -28.32
N SER A 12 -29.40 5.12 -28.35
CA SER A 12 -28.60 3.90 -28.33
C SER A 12 -28.85 3.09 -27.04
N ALA A 13 -28.78 3.74 -25.86
CA ALA A 13 -29.07 3.11 -24.59
C ALA A 13 -30.48 2.48 -24.57
N ARG A 14 -31.50 3.18 -25.10
CA ARG A 14 -32.88 2.66 -25.21
C ARG A 14 -32.99 1.44 -26.11
N LEU A 15 -32.24 1.41 -27.23
CA LEU A 15 -32.22 0.25 -28.13
C LEU A 15 -31.50 -0.96 -27.55
N ASP A 16 -30.50 -0.71 -26.69
CA ASP A 16 -29.74 -1.75 -25.99
C ASP A 16 -30.43 -2.26 -24.72
N GLY A 17 -31.58 -1.64 -24.35
CA GLY A 17 -32.34 -1.98 -23.15
C GLY A 17 -31.75 -1.41 -21.85
N GLU A 18 -30.83 -0.45 -21.98
CA GLU A 18 -30.28 0.28 -20.85
C GLU A 18 -31.12 1.51 -20.50
N GLU A 19 -31.02 1.98 -19.25
CA GLU A 19 -31.75 3.17 -18.80
C GLU A 19 -31.05 4.43 -19.37
N PRO A 20 -31.70 5.21 -20.25
CA PRO A 20 -31.10 6.37 -20.86
C PRO A 20 -30.93 7.50 -19.82
N GLN A 21 -29.89 8.33 -19.96
CA GLN A 21 -29.65 9.49 -19.09
C GLN A 21 -30.68 10.62 -19.27
N LEU A 22 -31.46 10.58 -20.35
CA LEU A 22 -32.52 11.53 -20.64
C LEU A 22 -33.88 10.87 -20.40
N ALA A 23 -34.84 11.62 -19.85
CA ALA A 23 -36.19 11.13 -19.67
C ALA A 23 -36.83 10.77 -21.02
N PRO A 24 -37.63 9.70 -21.10
CA PRO A 24 -38.22 9.22 -22.37
C PRO A 24 -39.03 10.26 -23.12
N ASP A 25 -39.78 11.09 -22.41
CA ASP A 25 -40.60 12.17 -22.96
C ASP A 25 -39.74 13.27 -23.62
N VAL A 26 -38.57 13.53 -23.08
CA VAL A 26 -37.61 14.51 -23.66
C VAL A 26 -37.00 13.96 -24.95
N ILE A 27 -36.69 12.68 -25.00
CA ILE A 27 -36.19 12.02 -26.21
C ILE A 27 -37.26 12.05 -27.31
N ASP A 28 -38.50 11.68 -26.98
CA ASP A 28 -39.61 11.61 -27.92
C ASP A 28 -40.02 13.02 -28.42
N ALA A 29 -39.99 14.03 -27.56
CA ALA A 29 -40.19 15.43 -27.94
C ALA A 29 -39.11 15.92 -28.93
N HIS A 30 -37.86 15.60 -28.70
CA HIS A 30 -36.76 15.97 -29.61
C HIS A 30 -36.89 15.24 -30.97
N LEU A 31 -37.23 13.95 -30.96
CA LEU A 31 -37.43 13.16 -32.17
C LEU A 31 -38.55 13.70 -33.03
N SER A 32 -39.62 14.26 -32.45
CA SER A 32 -40.74 14.86 -33.20
C SER A 32 -40.31 16.10 -34.00
N GLY A 33 -39.29 16.81 -33.59
CA GLY A 33 -38.81 18.04 -34.21
C GLY A 33 -37.48 17.96 -34.96
N CYS A 34 -36.73 16.83 -34.84
CA CYS A 34 -35.41 16.71 -35.40
C CYS A 34 -35.31 15.54 -36.42
N PRO A 35 -35.25 15.83 -37.73
CA PRO A 35 -35.15 14.78 -38.76
C PRO A 35 -33.85 14.01 -38.69
N GLU A 36 -32.73 14.60 -38.24
CA GLU A 36 -31.44 13.96 -38.14
C GLU A 36 -31.41 12.86 -37.05
N CYS A 37 -31.93 13.15 -35.88
CA CYS A 37 -32.04 12.18 -34.78
C CYS A 37 -33.08 11.09 -35.10
N THR A 38 -34.14 11.41 -35.83
CA THR A 38 -35.10 10.42 -36.32
C THR A 38 -34.45 9.46 -37.31
N ALA A 39 -33.67 9.96 -38.28
CA ALA A 39 -32.96 9.13 -39.22
C ALA A 39 -31.87 8.27 -38.54
N PHE A 40 -31.23 8.78 -37.50
CA PHE A 40 -30.30 7.99 -36.68
C PHE A 40 -31.01 6.84 -35.98
N ARG A 41 -32.12 7.12 -35.29
CA ARG A 41 -32.96 6.08 -34.64
C ARG A 41 -33.37 4.99 -35.61
N ASP A 42 -33.86 5.34 -36.79
CA ASP A 42 -34.37 4.38 -37.79
C ASP A 42 -33.25 3.51 -38.33
N LYS A 43 -32.06 4.08 -38.58
CA LYS A 43 -30.86 3.31 -38.99
C LYS A 43 -30.38 2.37 -37.90
N ALA A 44 -30.31 2.86 -36.64
CA ALA A 44 -29.87 2.05 -35.51
C ALA A 44 -30.86 0.90 -35.23
N ALA A 45 -32.16 1.17 -35.29
CA ALA A 45 -33.19 0.15 -35.12
C ALA A 45 -33.17 -0.92 -36.26
N ALA A 46 -32.97 -0.48 -37.50
CA ALA A 46 -32.82 -1.40 -38.63
C ALA A 46 -31.58 -2.29 -38.50
N LEU A 47 -30.46 -1.72 -38.02
CA LEU A 47 -29.24 -2.49 -37.77
C LEU A 47 -29.43 -3.50 -36.65
N SER A 48 -30.00 -3.08 -35.52
CA SER A 48 -30.31 -3.97 -34.39
C SER A 48 -31.21 -5.14 -34.83
N HIS A 49 -32.23 -4.82 -35.63
CA HIS A 49 -33.14 -5.85 -36.17
C HIS A 49 -32.43 -6.82 -37.12
N SER A 50 -31.57 -6.34 -38.03
CA SER A 50 -30.80 -7.17 -38.93
C SER A 50 -29.83 -8.08 -38.19
N LEU A 51 -29.17 -7.61 -37.16
CA LEU A 51 -28.26 -8.36 -36.33
C LEU A 51 -28.98 -9.42 -35.49
N SER A 52 -30.17 -9.09 -34.97
CA SER A 52 -31.00 -10.09 -34.25
C SER A 52 -31.53 -11.22 -35.14
N GLN A 53 -31.71 -10.98 -36.42
CA GLN A 53 -32.09 -12.01 -37.40
C GLN A 53 -30.93 -12.91 -37.81
N VAL A 54 -29.70 -12.42 -37.77
CA VAL A 54 -28.48 -13.18 -38.07
C VAL A 54 -28.07 -14.11 -36.93
N GLN A 55 -28.45 -13.79 -35.71
CA GLN A 55 -28.34 -14.76 -34.62
C GLN A 55 -29.37 -15.85 -34.81
N PRO A 56 -28.96 -17.09 -35.13
CA PRO A 56 -29.92 -18.19 -35.16
C PRO A 56 -30.56 -18.23 -33.78
N ALA A 57 -31.89 -18.39 -33.74
CA ALA A 57 -32.62 -18.79 -32.53
C ALA A 57 -32.18 -20.21 -32.12
N GLY A 58 -30.91 -20.39 -31.97
CA GLY A 58 -30.21 -21.57 -31.55
C GLY A 58 -29.98 -21.44 -30.06
N GLN A 59 -30.28 -22.52 -29.38
CA GLN A 59 -29.94 -22.87 -28.01
C GLN A 59 -29.15 -21.78 -27.27
N PRO A 60 -29.60 -21.30 -26.10
CA PRO A 60 -28.83 -20.34 -25.33
C PRO A 60 -27.37 -20.82 -25.29
N PRO A 61 -26.40 -19.95 -25.52
CA PRO A 61 -25.02 -20.37 -25.58
C PRO A 61 -24.74 -21.20 -24.34
N ARG A 62 -24.16 -22.40 -24.58
CA ARG A 62 -23.80 -23.34 -23.52
C ARG A 62 -23.20 -22.51 -22.41
N ASP A 63 -23.69 -22.67 -21.21
CA ASP A 63 -23.18 -21.92 -20.06
C ASP A 63 -21.66 -22.14 -19.97
N LEU A 64 -20.93 -21.13 -20.40
CA LEU A 64 -19.47 -21.13 -20.40
C LEU A 64 -18.90 -20.61 -19.08
N SER A 65 -19.77 -20.25 -18.12
CA SER A 65 -19.37 -19.67 -16.85
C SER A 65 -18.37 -20.56 -16.12
N GLU A 66 -18.63 -21.87 -16.07
CA GLU A 66 -17.71 -22.84 -15.44
C GLU A 66 -16.34 -22.89 -16.15
N VAL A 67 -16.36 -22.87 -17.50
CA VAL A 67 -15.13 -22.94 -18.30
C VAL A 67 -14.31 -21.67 -18.15
N ILE A 68 -14.97 -20.50 -18.14
CA ILE A 68 -14.33 -19.20 -17.95
C ILE A 68 -13.79 -19.09 -16.53
N LEU A 69 -14.59 -19.46 -15.52
CA LEU A 69 -14.15 -19.45 -14.12
C LEU A 69 -12.99 -20.41 -13.90
N ALA A 70 -13.05 -21.64 -14.43
CA ALA A 70 -11.96 -22.60 -14.32
C ALA A 70 -10.65 -22.10 -14.97
N GLY A 71 -10.74 -21.28 -16.02
CA GLY A 71 -9.58 -20.65 -16.66
C GLY A 71 -8.98 -19.49 -15.86
N VAL A 72 -9.82 -18.71 -15.19
CA VAL A 72 -9.40 -17.48 -14.46
C VAL A 72 -9.05 -17.78 -12.99
N GLU A 73 -9.77 -18.72 -12.37
CA GLU A 73 -9.63 -19.05 -10.95
C GLU A 73 -8.20 -19.42 -10.51
N PRO A 74 -7.40 -20.24 -11.25
CA PRO A 74 -6.04 -20.57 -10.85
C PRO A 74 -5.09 -19.34 -10.84
N GLU A 75 -5.28 -18.39 -11.75
CA GLU A 75 -4.46 -17.18 -11.79
C GLU A 75 -4.86 -16.21 -10.68
N TRP A 76 -6.15 -16.07 -10.45
CA TRP A 76 -6.67 -15.22 -9.37
C TRP A 76 -6.29 -15.77 -7.98
N GLN A 77 -6.37 -17.06 -7.76
CA GLN A 77 -5.93 -17.71 -6.52
C GLN A 77 -4.42 -17.54 -6.29
N ARG A 78 -3.59 -17.68 -7.33
CA ARG A 78 -2.14 -17.45 -7.23
C ARG A 78 -1.82 -15.99 -6.92
N ALA A 79 -2.51 -15.03 -7.54
CA ALA A 79 -2.31 -13.61 -7.28
C ALA A 79 -2.76 -13.22 -5.86
N SER A 80 -3.90 -13.72 -5.40
CA SER A 80 -4.42 -13.45 -4.06
C SER A 80 -3.57 -14.09 -2.97
N SER A 81 -3.11 -15.33 -3.15
CA SER A 81 -2.22 -16.02 -2.20
C SER A 81 -0.85 -15.35 -2.11
N ALA A 82 -0.27 -14.91 -3.23
CA ALA A 82 0.99 -14.18 -3.25
C ALA A 82 0.89 -12.83 -2.51
N ARG A 83 -0.22 -12.12 -2.66
CA ARG A 83 -0.48 -10.88 -1.92
C ARG A 83 -0.61 -11.14 -0.42
N GLN A 84 -1.40 -12.13 -0.03
CA GLN A 84 -1.56 -12.50 1.38
C GLN A 84 -0.23 -12.92 2.02
N ALA A 85 0.58 -13.71 1.33
CA ALA A 85 1.92 -14.10 1.79
C ALA A 85 2.84 -12.86 1.93
N SER A 86 2.81 -11.93 0.99
CA SER A 86 3.60 -10.70 1.04
C SER A 86 3.23 -9.83 2.24
N VAL A 87 1.94 -9.63 2.50
CA VAL A 87 1.45 -8.89 3.67
C VAL A 87 1.81 -9.62 4.97
N ALA A 88 1.67 -10.95 5.03
CA ALA A 88 2.03 -11.73 6.21
C ALA A 88 3.53 -11.62 6.53
N LEU A 89 4.41 -11.73 5.53
CA LEU A 89 5.85 -11.57 5.70
C LEU A 89 6.21 -10.15 6.17
N ALA A 90 5.59 -9.11 5.59
CA ALA A 90 5.78 -7.74 6.04
C ALA A 90 5.37 -7.54 7.51
N ARG A 91 4.24 -8.12 7.93
CA ARG A 91 3.80 -8.08 9.34
C ARG A 91 4.76 -8.79 10.28
N ILE A 92 5.27 -9.97 9.87
CA ILE A 92 6.25 -10.73 10.66
C ILE A 92 7.56 -9.93 10.79
N SER A 93 8.08 -9.36 9.71
CA SER A 93 9.32 -8.58 9.75
C SER A 93 9.19 -7.34 10.65
N LEU A 94 8.07 -6.61 10.57
CA LEU A 94 7.78 -5.47 11.45
C LEU A 94 7.62 -5.90 12.92
N GLY A 95 6.96 -7.03 13.18
CA GLY A 95 6.82 -7.59 14.53
C GLY A 95 8.16 -7.99 15.14
N VAL A 96 9.00 -8.67 14.37
CA VAL A 96 10.37 -9.04 14.82
C VAL A 96 11.19 -7.80 15.12
N LEU A 97 11.19 -6.80 14.23
CA LEU A 97 11.91 -5.54 14.46
C LEU A 97 11.37 -4.79 15.68
N SER A 98 10.05 -4.78 15.89
CA SER A 98 9.43 -4.20 17.10
C SER A 98 9.99 -4.85 18.36
N VAL A 99 10.05 -6.18 18.41
CA VAL A 99 10.62 -6.91 19.56
C VAL A 99 12.11 -6.61 19.73
N VAL A 100 12.89 -6.58 18.65
CA VAL A 100 14.32 -6.24 18.71
C VAL A 100 14.55 -4.85 19.30
N PHE A 101 13.82 -3.83 18.83
CA PHE A 101 13.92 -2.47 19.38
C PHE A 101 13.45 -2.40 20.83
N LEU A 102 12.40 -3.15 21.19
CA LEU A 102 11.89 -3.21 22.57
C LEU A 102 12.93 -3.81 23.53
N VAL A 103 13.47 -4.97 23.19
CA VAL A 103 14.49 -5.65 24.01
C VAL A 103 15.72 -4.74 24.16
N TRP A 104 16.12 -4.09 23.09
CA TRP A 104 17.24 -3.16 23.16
C TRP A 104 16.95 -1.93 24.00
N ALA A 105 15.75 -1.35 23.91
CA ALA A 105 15.34 -0.24 24.77
C ALA A 105 15.40 -0.63 26.24
N VAL A 106 14.87 -1.83 26.60
CA VAL A 106 14.95 -2.35 27.96
C VAL A 106 16.40 -2.54 28.43
N ALA A 107 17.28 -3.11 27.59
CA ALA A 107 18.68 -3.27 27.92
C ALA A 107 19.38 -1.94 28.21
N VAL A 108 19.06 -0.87 27.44
CA VAL A 108 19.60 0.47 27.66
C VAL A 108 19.08 1.06 28.99
N VAL A 109 17.80 0.89 29.31
CA VAL A 109 17.21 1.34 30.60
C VAL A 109 17.92 0.65 31.78
N VAL A 110 18.11 -0.68 31.70
CA VAL A 110 18.81 -1.43 32.74
C VAL A 110 20.25 -0.95 32.88
N SER A 111 20.95 -0.67 31.77
CA SER A 111 22.31 -0.12 31.82
C SER A 111 22.36 1.27 32.44
N ALA A 112 21.37 2.10 32.18
CA ALA A 112 21.30 3.47 32.71
C ALA A 112 21.00 3.47 34.22
N SER A 113 20.22 2.52 34.75
CA SER A 113 19.87 2.46 36.16
C SER A 113 21.08 2.25 37.07
N GLY A 114 22.12 1.55 36.59
CA GLY A 114 23.37 1.37 37.31
C GLY A 114 24.20 2.68 37.45
N LEU A 115 23.97 3.68 36.60
CA LEU A 115 24.71 4.97 36.62
C LEU A 115 24.08 6.00 37.57
N THR A 116 22.89 5.74 38.10
CA THR A 116 22.15 6.65 39.00
C THR A 116 22.06 6.12 40.42
N THR A 117 22.84 5.12 40.79
CA THR A 117 22.85 4.58 42.15
C THR A 117 23.36 5.63 43.14
N THR A 118 22.51 5.92 44.12
CA THR A 118 22.85 6.79 45.29
C THR A 118 23.15 5.92 46.47
N GLY A 119 24.20 6.26 47.20
CA GLY A 119 24.52 5.62 48.50
C GLY A 119 23.50 5.98 49.59
N SER A 120 23.63 5.34 50.76
CA SER A 120 22.71 5.50 51.90
C SER A 120 22.61 6.91 52.45
N GLU A 121 23.52 7.79 52.07
CA GLU A 121 23.57 9.23 52.49
C GLU A 121 23.09 10.19 51.39
N GLY A 122 22.48 9.70 50.28
CA GLY A 122 22.04 10.55 49.18
C GLY A 122 23.18 11.11 48.30
N ILE A 123 24.42 10.68 48.54
CA ILE A 123 25.59 11.06 47.75
C ILE A 123 25.75 10.06 46.60
N LEU A 124 26.08 10.59 45.40
CA LEU A 124 26.34 9.74 44.23
C LEU A 124 27.54 8.81 44.51
N VAL A 125 27.39 7.53 44.16
CA VAL A 125 28.48 6.55 44.29
C VAL A 125 29.61 6.91 43.32
N GLU A 126 30.84 6.61 43.70
CA GLU A 126 32.00 6.77 42.80
C GLU A 126 31.76 6.05 41.47
N GLY A 127 31.83 6.82 40.34
CA GLY A 127 31.50 6.31 38.99
C GLY A 127 30.06 6.61 38.56
N ALA A 128 29.21 7.24 39.37
CA ALA A 128 27.90 7.71 38.92
C ALA A 128 28.02 8.82 37.88
N ASP A 129 27.33 8.67 36.75
CA ASP A 129 27.27 9.61 35.65
C ASP A 129 25.79 9.89 35.31
N PRO A 130 25.15 10.85 36.01
CA PRO A 130 23.74 11.13 35.82
C PRO A 130 23.43 11.75 34.44
N GLU A 131 24.39 12.46 33.85
CA GLU A 131 24.19 13.04 32.50
C GLU A 131 24.17 11.97 31.43
N ARG A 132 25.09 11.01 31.50
CA ARG A 132 25.11 9.85 30.63
C ARG A 132 23.87 8.99 30.84
N ALA A 133 23.42 8.81 32.08
CA ALA A 133 22.17 8.08 32.37
C ALA A 133 20.98 8.75 31.70
N ARG A 134 20.90 10.09 31.77
CA ARG A 134 19.82 10.86 31.13
C ARG A 134 19.83 10.67 29.60
N LEU A 135 20.98 10.79 28.95
CA LEU A 135 21.11 10.56 27.49
C LEU A 135 20.72 9.14 27.09
N LEU A 136 21.07 8.14 27.92
CA LEU A 136 20.66 6.77 27.69
C LEU A 136 19.14 6.57 27.84
N MET A 137 18.51 7.24 28.80
CA MET A 137 17.05 7.20 28.96
C MET A 137 16.31 7.86 27.78
N GLU A 138 16.80 8.99 27.29
CA GLU A 138 16.27 9.64 26.08
C GLU A 138 16.42 8.72 24.86
N ALA A 139 17.57 8.09 24.69
CA ALA A 139 17.80 7.10 23.64
C ALA A 139 16.91 5.85 23.76
N ALA A 140 16.63 5.41 24.98
CA ALA A 140 15.69 4.32 25.23
C ALA A 140 14.25 4.70 24.88
N ALA A 141 13.81 5.91 25.25
CA ALA A 141 12.48 6.42 24.92
C ALA A 141 12.23 6.45 23.39
N LEU A 142 13.21 6.90 22.60
CA LEU A 142 13.12 6.86 21.14
C LEU A 142 12.99 5.43 20.58
N ARG A 143 13.74 4.47 21.16
CA ARG A 143 13.64 3.05 20.78
C ARG A 143 12.29 2.45 21.15
N PHE A 144 11.74 2.79 22.30
CA PHE A 144 10.38 2.40 22.70
C PHE A 144 9.34 2.96 21.74
N GLY A 145 9.47 4.24 21.34
CA GLY A 145 8.60 4.86 20.35
C GLY A 145 8.63 4.12 19.01
N LEU A 146 9.84 3.79 18.53
CA LEU A 146 9.99 2.99 17.31
C LEU A 146 9.42 1.58 17.45
N ALA A 147 9.70 0.89 18.56
CA ALA A 147 9.17 -0.43 18.83
C ALA A 147 7.63 -0.43 18.80
N SER A 148 7.02 0.52 19.49
CA SER A 148 5.56 0.68 19.55
C SER A 148 4.98 1.01 18.17
N GLY A 149 5.60 1.91 17.42
CA GLY A 149 5.19 2.28 16.05
C GLY A 149 5.26 1.09 15.09
N LEU A 150 6.37 0.34 15.10
CA LEU A 150 6.55 -0.86 14.27
C LEU A 150 5.57 -1.97 14.65
N GLY A 151 5.32 -2.17 15.94
CA GLY A 151 4.32 -3.12 16.44
C GLY A 151 2.91 -2.74 16.00
N PHE A 152 2.57 -1.45 16.05
CA PHE A 152 1.29 -0.95 15.55
C PHE A 152 1.15 -1.13 14.03
N ALA A 153 2.21 -0.87 13.26
CA ALA A 153 2.23 -1.10 11.81
C ALA A 153 2.14 -2.60 11.45
N ALA A 154 2.73 -3.49 12.27
CA ALA A 154 2.56 -4.93 12.12
C ALA A 154 1.10 -5.37 12.33
N TRP A 155 0.41 -4.74 13.29
CA TRP A 155 -1.01 -5.00 13.54
C TRP A 155 -1.91 -4.39 12.46
N ARG A 156 -1.68 -3.10 12.10
CA ARG A 156 -2.45 -2.38 11.07
C ARG A 156 -1.51 -1.87 9.96
N PRO A 157 -1.26 -2.67 8.91
CA PRO A 157 -0.36 -2.29 7.80
C PRO A 157 -0.73 -0.97 7.10
N ALA A 158 -2.01 -0.60 7.12
CA ALA A 158 -2.49 0.67 6.59
C ALA A 158 -1.88 1.91 7.29
N SER A 159 -1.30 1.76 8.50
CA SER A 159 -0.59 2.84 9.20
C SER A 159 0.88 2.99 8.78
N ALA A 160 1.45 2.02 8.05
CA ALA A 160 2.85 2.04 7.63
C ALA A 160 3.27 3.32 6.88
N PRO A 161 2.45 3.91 5.97
CA PRO A 161 2.84 5.14 5.27
C PRO A 161 3.05 6.34 6.19
N GLY A 162 2.37 6.39 7.33
CA GLY A 162 2.56 7.46 8.32
C GLY A 162 3.88 7.36 9.08
N LEU A 163 4.41 6.15 9.27
CA LEU A 163 5.67 5.90 9.98
C LEU A 163 6.88 5.88 9.03
N LEU A 164 6.68 5.61 7.77
CA LEU A 164 7.75 5.50 6.77
C LEU A 164 8.62 6.76 6.67
N PRO A 165 8.06 7.99 6.57
CA PRO A 165 8.88 9.21 6.53
C PRO A 165 9.76 9.37 7.78
N VAL A 166 9.23 9.03 8.96
CA VAL A 166 9.97 9.10 10.23
C VAL A 166 11.14 8.13 10.21
N ALA A 167 10.93 6.88 9.81
CA ALA A 167 12.00 5.88 9.71
C ALA A 167 13.05 6.27 8.66
N CYS A 168 12.64 6.80 7.51
CA CYS A 168 13.55 7.26 6.46
C CYS A 168 14.40 8.47 6.91
N THR A 169 13.80 9.46 7.57
CA THR A 169 14.56 10.62 8.09
C THR A 169 15.54 10.21 9.17
N MET A 170 15.13 9.33 10.09
CA MET A 170 16.05 8.80 11.11
C MET A 170 17.20 8.03 10.46
N PHE A 171 16.93 7.17 9.48
CA PHE A 171 17.95 6.43 8.77
C PHE A 171 18.94 7.39 8.04
N ALA A 172 18.43 8.40 7.34
CA ALA A 172 19.25 9.39 6.65
C ALA A 172 20.19 10.14 7.62
N PHE A 173 19.67 10.55 8.78
CA PHE A 173 20.48 11.18 9.83
C PHE A 173 21.58 10.23 10.35
N LEU A 174 21.23 8.99 10.66
CA LEU A 174 22.19 7.99 11.12
C LEU A 174 23.27 7.72 10.08
N CYS A 175 22.91 7.66 8.79
CA CYS A 175 23.86 7.54 7.69
C CYS A 175 24.87 8.73 7.70
N GLY A 176 24.37 9.96 7.83
CA GLY A 176 25.22 11.15 7.84
C GLY A 176 26.23 11.14 8.98
N PHE A 177 25.79 10.80 10.19
CA PHE A 177 26.69 10.69 11.36
C PHE A 177 27.67 9.51 11.21
N THR A 178 27.21 8.37 10.73
CA THR A 178 28.09 7.19 10.54
C THR A 178 29.15 7.46 9.48
N MET A 179 28.83 8.18 8.40
CA MET A 179 29.81 8.57 7.38
C MET A 179 30.90 9.48 7.95
N ARG A 180 30.51 10.44 8.79
CA ARG A 180 31.47 11.30 9.50
C ARG A 180 32.40 10.48 10.40
N ASP A 181 31.83 9.60 11.21
CA ASP A 181 32.60 8.80 12.18
C ASP A 181 33.47 7.77 11.47
N PHE A 182 33.03 7.28 10.31
CA PHE A 182 33.85 6.44 9.44
C PHE A 182 35.09 7.19 8.92
N ALA A 183 34.93 8.44 8.48
CA ALA A 183 36.04 9.29 8.05
C ALA A 183 37.03 9.58 9.19
N LEU A 184 36.55 9.63 10.44
CA LEU A 184 37.36 9.85 11.64
C LEU A 184 37.93 8.56 12.26
N GLY A 185 37.55 7.37 11.75
CA GLY A 185 37.97 6.08 12.30
C GLY A 185 37.37 5.75 13.68
N THR A 186 36.29 6.39 14.07
CA THR A 186 35.64 6.28 15.41
C THR A 186 34.37 5.45 15.43
N VAL A 187 34.08 4.68 14.36
CA VAL A 187 32.84 3.89 14.22
C VAL A 187 32.78 2.79 15.28
N GLY A 188 31.75 2.83 16.11
CA GLY A 188 31.45 1.79 17.10
C GLY A 188 30.45 0.74 16.57
N ALA A 189 30.57 -0.52 17.03
CA ALA A 189 29.65 -1.60 16.64
C ALA A 189 28.18 -1.28 16.91
N GLY A 190 27.87 -0.58 18.02
CA GLY A 190 26.51 -0.15 18.35
C GLY A 190 25.90 0.81 17.32
N GLN A 191 26.74 1.64 16.70
CA GLN A 191 26.34 2.61 15.68
C GLN A 191 25.98 1.92 14.37
N ILE A 192 26.76 0.90 13.96
CA ILE A 192 26.45 0.06 12.80
C ILE A 192 25.13 -0.67 13.04
N TYR A 193 24.97 -1.22 14.25
CA TYR A 193 23.77 -1.99 14.58
C TYR A 193 22.49 -1.13 14.51
N ILE A 194 22.49 0.10 15.05
CA ILE A 194 21.32 0.99 14.98
C ILE A 194 21.04 1.42 13.53
N LEU A 195 22.08 1.69 12.75
CA LEU A 195 21.95 2.05 11.34
C LEU A 195 21.25 0.93 10.55
N VAL A 196 21.75 -0.30 10.68
CA VAL A 196 21.18 -1.47 10.00
C VAL A 196 19.75 -1.74 10.45
N ALA A 197 19.48 -1.71 11.75
CA ALA A 197 18.15 -1.95 12.29
C ALA A 197 17.13 -0.89 11.81
N THR A 198 17.53 0.38 11.76
CA THR A 198 16.66 1.47 11.28
C THR A 198 16.44 1.39 9.76
N GLY A 199 17.47 1.02 9.00
CA GLY A 199 17.36 0.77 7.56
C GLY A 199 16.40 -0.38 7.25
N LEU A 200 16.52 -1.50 7.99
CA LEU A 200 15.59 -2.62 7.87
C LEU A 200 14.16 -2.23 8.25
N ALA A 201 13.98 -1.39 9.26
CA ALA A 201 12.66 -0.88 9.63
C ALA A 201 12.05 -0.02 8.51
N ALA A 202 12.81 0.88 7.88
CA ALA A 202 12.36 1.68 6.75
C ALA A 202 11.98 0.81 5.54
N VAL A 203 12.81 -0.18 5.19
CA VAL A 203 12.53 -1.13 4.10
C VAL A 203 11.29 -1.97 4.41
N SER A 204 11.14 -2.47 5.63
CA SER A 204 9.98 -3.28 6.03
C SER A 204 8.68 -2.46 6.04
N LEU A 205 8.72 -1.19 6.44
CA LEU A 205 7.58 -0.28 6.36
C LEU A 205 7.21 0.03 4.91
N GLY A 206 8.20 0.29 4.04
CA GLY A 206 7.98 0.49 2.61
C GLY A 206 7.37 -0.75 1.95
N TRP A 207 7.85 -1.93 2.31
CA TRP A 207 7.29 -3.19 1.82
C TRP A 207 5.85 -3.41 2.31
N ALA A 208 5.57 -3.16 3.60
CA ALA A 208 4.22 -3.26 4.14
C ALA A 208 3.24 -2.32 3.42
N TRP A 209 3.67 -1.09 3.17
CA TRP A 209 2.90 -0.12 2.40
C TRP A 209 2.64 -0.56 0.96
N ALA A 210 3.66 -1.09 0.26
CA ALA A 210 3.53 -1.58 -1.11
C ALA A 210 2.62 -2.81 -1.20
N ALA A 211 2.79 -3.76 -0.27
CA ALA A 211 1.97 -4.97 -0.19
C ALA A 211 0.49 -4.67 0.11
N ASP A 212 0.21 -3.69 0.98
CA ASP A 212 -1.15 -3.26 1.30
C ASP A 212 -1.86 -2.66 0.06
N ARG A 213 -1.11 -1.95 -0.79
CA ARG A 213 -1.61 -1.40 -2.07
C ARG A 213 -1.68 -2.40 -3.23
N GLY A 214 -1.33 -3.65 -3.00
CA GLY A 214 -1.39 -4.71 -4.01
C GLY A 214 -0.19 -4.76 -4.95
N PHE A 215 0.87 -3.98 -4.68
CA PHE A 215 2.14 -4.13 -5.39
C PHE A 215 2.82 -5.42 -4.95
N VAL A 216 2.84 -6.43 -5.82
CA VAL A 216 3.60 -7.65 -5.57
C VAL A 216 5.04 -7.39 -6.01
N LEU A 217 6.02 -7.72 -5.16
CA LEU A 217 7.47 -7.58 -5.46
C LEU A 217 7.85 -8.12 -6.85
N ARG A 218 7.16 -9.14 -7.31
CA ARG A 218 7.34 -9.75 -8.63
C ARG A 218 7.03 -8.78 -9.79
N ASP A 219 6.06 -7.89 -9.62
CA ASP A 219 5.69 -6.93 -10.66
C ASP A 219 6.69 -5.76 -10.71
N VAL A 220 7.19 -5.34 -9.54
CA VAL A 220 8.29 -4.37 -9.45
C VAL A 220 9.56 -4.93 -10.07
N TYR A 221 9.92 -6.18 -9.78
CA TYR A 221 11.08 -6.84 -10.39
C TYR A 221 10.93 -6.98 -11.90
N ARG A 222 9.76 -7.36 -12.39
CA ARG A 222 9.47 -7.42 -13.85
C ARG A 222 9.54 -6.05 -14.51
N ALA A 223 9.05 -5.00 -13.86
CA ALA A 223 9.14 -3.63 -14.37
C ALA A 223 10.60 -3.14 -14.45
N LEU A 224 11.43 -3.51 -13.47
CA LEU A 224 12.86 -3.16 -13.44
C LEU A 224 13.70 -3.97 -14.44
N THR A 225 13.27 -5.20 -14.77
CA THR A 225 13.97 -6.07 -15.74
C THR A 225 13.40 -5.99 -17.15
N ALA A 226 12.29 -5.26 -17.35
CA ALA A 226 11.74 -5.00 -18.68
C ALA A 226 12.71 -4.12 -19.48
N SER A 227 13.47 -4.74 -20.38
CA SER A 227 14.30 -4.01 -21.33
C SER A 227 13.40 -3.22 -22.29
N PRO A 228 13.63 -1.93 -22.52
CA PRO A 228 12.90 -1.18 -23.55
C PRO A 228 13.19 -1.80 -24.91
N ARG A 229 12.11 -2.15 -25.64
CA ARG A 229 12.18 -2.55 -27.05
C ARG A 229 12.20 -1.32 -27.94
#